data_ed63c791b5ee4ce44b21c1df87c773b9
#
_entry.id   ed63c791b5ee4ce44b21c1df87c773b9
#
_cell.length_a   1.000
_cell.length_b   1.000
_cell.length_c   1.000
_cell.angle_alpha   90.00
_cell.angle_beta   90.00
_cell.angle_gamma   90.00
#
_symmetry.space_group_name_H-M   'P 1'
#
loop_
_entity.id
_entity.type
_entity.pdbx_description
1 polymer ?
#
loop_
_entity_poly.entity_id
_entity_poly.type
_entity_poly.pdbx_seq_one_letter_code
_entity_poly.pdbx_strand_id
1 'polypeptide(L)'
;LLDLRTIADWTIRPRLLSTGGVAQVAVIGGDIKEYQILLDPARMKHYGVGLNEVLDVCRNMNRNANGGVLYEFSNEYIIRGVLSTSKAEEIAQGVVKTVNEYPVTLGDIATVKIGGKSPKLGTASERTKPAVLITVTKQPDTSTEKLTEKLDEIVVDLRKNLPTDVRISTDIFRQSHFIDNSINNVKNSLFEGSFFVVIVLFLFLMNIRTTVISLVALPLSLLVSIIVLHYMGLTINTMSLGGMAIAIGSLVDDAIVDVENVYKRIRENRLLPPEQQRSTLEVVYDASREVRMPVSYTHLTLPTILLV
;
A
#
# COMPACT_ATOMS: atom_id res chain seq x y z
N LEU A 1 -11.15 -23.63 9.05
CA LEU A 1 -9.88 -22.97 8.64
C LEU A 1 -9.37 -23.46 7.29
N LEU A 2 -9.55 -24.75 6.94
CA LEU A 2 -9.19 -25.30 5.63
C LEU A 2 -9.94 -24.57 4.49
N ASP A 3 -11.26 -24.51 4.59
CA ASP A 3 -12.08 -23.87 3.54
C ASP A 3 -11.87 -22.36 3.49
N LEU A 4 -11.73 -21.72 4.66
CA LEU A 4 -11.40 -20.29 4.72
C LEU A 4 -10.08 -19.98 4.02
N ARG A 5 -9.05 -20.80 4.24
CA ARG A 5 -7.76 -20.66 3.56
C ARG A 5 -7.88 -20.92 2.06
N THR A 6 -8.67 -21.91 1.67
CA THR A 6 -8.92 -22.21 0.24
C THR A 6 -9.61 -21.04 -0.47
N ILE A 7 -10.62 -20.43 0.15
CA ILE A 7 -11.28 -19.23 -0.37
C ILE A 7 -10.28 -18.08 -0.49
N ALA A 8 -9.44 -17.88 0.53
CA ALA A 8 -8.43 -16.82 0.52
C ALA A 8 -7.41 -16.99 -0.62
N ASP A 9 -6.89 -18.21 -0.82
CA ASP A 9 -5.86 -18.48 -1.83
C ASP A 9 -6.40 -18.53 -3.27
N TRP A 10 -7.62 -19.06 -3.48
CA TRP A 10 -8.14 -19.34 -4.82
C TRP A 10 -9.21 -18.35 -5.31
N THR A 11 -9.88 -17.63 -4.40
CA THR A 11 -10.90 -16.65 -4.76
C THR A 11 -10.45 -15.23 -4.50
N ILE A 12 -10.01 -14.93 -3.26
CA ILE A 12 -9.71 -13.56 -2.85
C ILE A 12 -8.35 -13.11 -3.42
N ARG A 13 -7.30 -13.90 -3.20
CA ARG A 13 -5.94 -13.57 -3.63
C ARG A 13 -5.82 -13.29 -5.12
N PRO A 14 -6.33 -14.12 -6.05
CA PRO A 14 -6.24 -13.84 -7.49
C PRO A 14 -6.97 -12.56 -7.87
N ARG A 15 -8.13 -12.29 -7.26
CA ARG A 15 -8.91 -11.08 -7.54
C ARG A 15 -8.19 -9.82 -7.09
N LEU A 16 -7.56 -9.83 -5.91
CA LEU A 16 -6.75 -8.71 -5.43
C LEU A 16 -5.46 -8.54 -6.25
N LEU A 17 -4.81 -9.64 -6.63
CA LEU A 17 -3.56 -9.61 -7.40
C LEU A 17 -3.77 -9.10 -8.84
N SER A 18 -4.95 -9.31 -9.42
CA SER A 18 -5.29 -8.78 -10.76
C SER A 18 -5.53 -7.26 -10.76
N THR A 19 -5.54 -6.60 -9.61
CA THR A 19 -5.73 -5.16 -9.51
C THR A 19 -4.45 -4.43 -9.90
N GLY A 20 -4.55 -3.52 -10.87
CA GLY A 20 -3.41 -2.71 -11.29
C GLY A 20 -2.81 -1.89 -10.12
N GLY A 21 -1.50 -2.01 -9.92
CA GLY A 21 -0.79 -1.36 -8.83
C GLY A 21 -0.51 -2.26 -7.61
N VAL A 22 -1.03 -3.48 -7.58
CA VAL A 22 -0.67 -4.50 -6.57
C VAL A 22 0.59 -5.23 -7.01
N ALA A 23 1.61 -5.27 -6.15
CA ALA A 23 2.84 -6.03 -6.39
C ALA A 23 2.73 -7.46 -5.88
N GLN A 24 2.14 -7.65 -4.71
CA GLN A 24 2.06 -8.96 -4.06
C GLN A 24 0.84 -9.05 -3.16
N VAL A 25 0.28 -10.25 -3.08
CA VAL A 25 -0.74 -10.61 -2.08
C VAL A 25 -0.24 -11.83 -1.31
N ALA A 26 0.05 -11.66 -0.04
CA ALA A 26 0.46 -12.72 0.87
C ALA A 26 -0.71 -13.15 1.76
N VAL A 27 -0.84 -14.46 1.96
CA VAL A 27 -1.89 -15.05 2.79
C VAL A 27 -1.23 -15.81 3.95
N ILE A 28 -1.56 -15.45 5.18
CA ILE A 28 -0.99 -15.99 6.41
C ILE A 28 -2.13 -16.56 7.29
N GLY A 29 -1.86 -17.65 7.96
CA GLY A 29 -2.87 -18.34 8.78
C GLY A 29 -3.78 -19.27 7.99
N GLY A 30 -4.67 -19.95 8.69
CA GLY A 30 -5.46 -21.03 8.14
C GLY A 30 -4.62 -22.27 7.81
N ASP A 31 -5.30 -23.32 7.40
CA ASP A 31 -4.68 -24.59 7.03
C ASP A 31 -4.74 -24.77 5.51
N ILE A 32 -3.57 -24.90 4.85
CA ILE A 32 -3.52 -25.18 3.41
C ILE A 32 -4.02 -26.60 3.21
N LYS A 33 -5.07 -26.75 2.41
CA LYS A 33 -5.70 -28.03 2.09
C LYS A 33 -4.74 -28.88 1.25
N GLU A 34 -4.47 -30.10 1.73
CA GLU A 34 -3.74 -31.11 0.98
C GLU A 34 -4.35 -32.50 1.18
N TYR A 35 -4.14 -33.38 0.19
CA TYR A 35 -4.49 -34.78 0.27
C TYR A 35 -3.31 -35.54 0.88
N GLN A 36 -3.53 -36.09 2.05
CA GLN A 36 -2.50 -36.83 2.82
C GLN A 36 -2.71 -38.30 2.63
N ILE A 37 -1.68 -39.00 2.13
CA ILE A 37 -1.63 -40.45 2.03
C ILE A 37 -0.71 -40.94 3.14
N LEU A 38 -1.29 -41.35 4.26
CA LEU A 38 -0.57 -41.78 5.44
C LEU A 38 -0.29 -43.28 5.34
N LEU A 39 0.94 -43.63 4.93
CA LEU A 39 1.36 -45.01 4.75
C LEU A 39 1.45 -45.75 6.07
N ASP A 40 1.01 -47.05 6.07
CA ASP A 40 1.19 -47.99 7.16
C ASP A 40 2.32 -48.98 6.81
N PRO A 41 3.51 -48.87 7.42
CA PRO A 41 4.65 -49.73 7.11
C PRO A 41 4.38 -51.24 7.34
N ALA A 42 3.51 -51.58 8.29
CA ALA A 42 3.18 -52.98 8.56
C ALA A 42 2.33 -53.59 7.44
N ARG A 43 1.33 -52.81 6.96
CA ARG A 43 0.49 -53.23 5.83
C ARG A 43 1.30 -53.27 4.53
N MET A 44 2.16 -52.29 4.29
CA MET A 44 3.07 -52.27 3.13
C MET A 44 3.95 -53.54 3.10
N LYS A 45 4.53 -53.92 4.22
CA LYS A 45 5.31 -55.13 4.37
C LYS A 45 4.50 -56.41 4.13
N HIS A 46 3.27 -56.43 4.62
CA HIS A 46 2.35 -57.57 4.45
C HIS A 46 2.03 -57.84 2.97
N TYR A 47 1.76 -56.77 2.20
CA TYR A 47 1.47 -56.86 0.76
C TYR A 47 2.73 -56.82 -0.14
N GLY A 48 3.90 -56.70 0.44
CA GLY A 48 5.18 -56.65 -0.31
C GLY A 48 5.25 -55.39 -1.23
N VAL A 49 4.72 -54.27 -0.79
CA VAL A 49 4.69 -53.02 -1.53
C VAL A 49 5.81 -52.11 -1.07
N GLY A 50 6.65 -51.65 -2.04
CA GLY A 50 7.73 -50.70 -1.79
C GLY A 50 7.26 -49.25 -1.88
N LEU A 51 7.99 -48.34 -1.20
CA LEU A 51 7.68 -46.89 -1.23
C LEU A 51 7.72 -46.33 -2.68
N ASN A 52 8.64 -46.76 -3.50
CA ASN A 52 8.74 -46.29 -4.89
C ASN A 52 7.50 -46.64 -5.73
N GLU A 53 6.97 -47.89 -5.53
CA GLU A 53 5.72 -48.29 -6.19
C GLU A 53 4.56 -47.38 -5.83
N VAL A 54 4.44 -46.99 -4.55
CA VAL A 54 3.43 -46.04 -4.09
C VAL A 54 3.62 -44.65 -4.70
N LEU A 55 4.86 -44.16 -4.70
CA LEU A 55 5.18 -42.84 -5.28
C LEU A 55 4.84 -42.74 -6.76
N ASP A 56 5.16 -43.81 -7.52
CA ASP A 56 4.90 -43.87 -8.96
C ASP A 56 3.40 -43.90 -9.25
N VAL A 57 2.63 -44.61 -8.45
CA VAL A 57 1.18 -44.61 -8.55
C VAL A 57 0.62 -43.25 -8.21
N CYS A 58 1.02 -42.64 -7.10
CA CYS A 58 0.56 -41.31 -6.70
C CYS A 58 0.87 -40.22 -7.73
N ARG A 59 2.01 -40.32 -8.45
CA ARG A 59 2.36 -39.39 -9.52
C ARG A 59 1.51 -39.55 -10.77
N ASN A 60 1.04 -40.76 -11.06
CA ASN A 60 0.40 -41.10 -12.34
C ASN A 60 -1.14 -41.24 -12.22
N MET A 61 -1.69 -41.53 -11.04
CA MET A 61 -3.10 -41.89 -10.86
C MET A 61 -4.07 -40.75 -11.11
N ASN A 62 -3.70 -39.49 -10.86
CA ASN A 62 -4.62 -38.34 -10.94
C ASN A 62 -4.35 -37.50 -12.21
N ARG A 63 -4.28 -38.17 -13.34
CA ARG A 63 -3.99 -37.54 -14.66
C ARG A 63 -5.07 -37.89 -15.66
N ASN A 64 -5.57 -36.88 -16.35
CA ASN A 64 -6.46 -37.10 -17.48
C ASN A 64 -5.67 -37.73 -18.63
N ALA A 65 -6.22 -38.76 -19.23
CA ALA A 65 -5.66 -39.42 -20.40
C ALA A 65 -6.35 -38.94 -21.67
N ASN A 66 -5.56 -38.74 -22.72
CA ASN A 66 -6.10 -38.50 -24.05
C ASN A 66 -6.37 -39.83 -24.72
N GLY A 67 -7.63 -40.17 -24.99
CA GLY A 67 -8.06 -41.38 -25.67
C GLY A 67 -8.02 -41.31 -27.21
N GLY A 68 -7.54 -40.15 -27.73
CA GLY A 68 -7.54 -39.92 -29.18
C GLY A 68 -8.88 -39.39 -29.71
N VAL A 69 -9.10 -39.65 -30.98
CA VAL A 69 -10.28 -39.17 -31.73
C VAL A 69 -10.96 -40.36 -32.45
N LEU A 70 -12.27 -40.46 -32.32
CA LEU A 70 -13.06 -41.39 -33.05
C LEU A 70 -13.81 -40.62 -34.16
N TYR A 71 -13.69 -41.10 -35.39
CA TYR A 71 -14.43 -40.59 -36.55
C TYR A 71 -15.61 -41.50 -36.86
N GLU A 72 -16.81 -40.95 -36.73
CA GLU A 72 -18.02 -41.70 -37.02
C GLU A 72 -19.09 -40.80 -37.69
N PHE A 73 -19.67 -41.24 -38.78
CA PHE A 73 -20.73 -40.52 -39.54
C PHE A 73 -20.35 -39.05 -39.87
N SER A 74 -19.11 -38.82 -40.33
CA SER A 74 -18.58 -37.48 -40.63
C SER A 74 -18.43 -36.56 -39.40
N ASN A 75 -18.58 -37.09 -38.19
CA ASN A 75 -18.34 -36.37 -36.95
C ASN A 75 -17.01 -36.83 -36.29
N GLU A 76 -16.37 -35.90 -35.62
CA GLU A 76 -15.15 -36.14 -34.86
C GLU A 76 -15.48 -36.13 -33.36
N TYR A 77 -15.25 -37.25 -32.70
CA TYR A 77 -15.48 -37.39 -31.27
C TYR A 77 -14.13 -37.48 -30.53
N ILE A 78 -13.87 -36.50 -29.67
CA ILE A 78 -12.67 -36.51 -28.83
C ILE A 78 -12.92 -37.41 -27.62
N ILE A 79 -12.15 -38.49 -27.51
CA ILE A 79 -12.20 -39.40 -26.36
C ILE A 79 -11.25 -38.88 -25.29
N ARG A 80 -11.80 -38.54 -24.11
CA ARG A 80 -11.02 -38.11 -22.95
C ARG A 80 -11.29 -39.03 -21.75
N GLY A 81 -10.27 -39.68 -21.27
CA GLY A 81 -10.31 -40.38 -19.97
C GLY A 81 -10.17 -39.36 -18.83
N VAL A 82 -11.25 -39.12 -18.09
CA VAL A 82 -11.23 -38.23 -16.91
C VAL A 82 -10.96 -39.07 -15.68
N LEU A 83 -9.68 -39.09 -15.27
CA LEU A 83 -9.22 -39.82 -14.06
C LEU A 83 -8.91 -38.85 -12.91
N SER A 84 -8.97 -37.54 -13.17
CA SER A 84 -8.71 -36.52 -12.15
C SER A 84 -9.86 -36.44 -11.18
N THR A 85 -9.58 -36.66 -9.91
CA THR A 85 -10.56 -36.61 -8.81
C THR A 85 -10.11 -35.73 -7.69
N SER A 86 -11.09 -35.17 -6.96
CA SER A 86 -10.89 -34.40 -5.74
C SER A 86 -11.40 -35.10 -4.49
N LYS A 87 -11.84 -36.37 -4.62
CA LYS A 87 -12.38 -37.15 -3.48
C LYS A 87 -11.31 -38.08 -2.94
N ALA A 88 -11.11 -38.04 -1.63
CA ALA A 88 -10.11 -38.89 -0.95
C ALA A 88 -10.42 -40.38 -1.09
N GLU A 89 -11.70 -40.71 -1.16
CA GLU A 89 -12.18 -42.12 -1.30
C GLU A 89 -11.82 -42.67 -2.68
N GLU A 90 -11.92 -41.88 -3.73
CA GLU A 90 -11.55 -42.28 -5.08
C GLU A 90 -10.03 -42.39 -5.23
N ILE A 91 -9.25 -41.51 -4.56
CA ILE A 91 -7.79 -41.60 -4.50
C ILE A 91 -7.39 -42.91 -3.78
N ALA A 92 -8.08 -43.29 -2.72
CA ALA A 92 -7.81 -44.55 -1.97
C ALA A 92 -8.00 -45.82 -2.83
N GLN A 93 -8.81 -45.77 -3.87
CA GLN A 93 -9.05 -46.88 -4.81
C GLN A 93 -7.92 -47.09 -5.84
N GLY A 94 -6.93 -46.17 -5.88
CA GLY A 94 -5.79 -46.33 -6.78
C GLY A 94 -5.04 -47.64 -6.56
N VAL A 95 -4.90 -48.44 -7.62
CA VAL A 95 -4.21 -49.74 -7.56
C VAL A 95 -2.70 -49.53 -7.56
N VAL A 96 -2.02 -50.02 -6.55
CA VAL A 96 -0.55 -49.95 -6.39
C VAL A 96 0.13 -51.13 -7.02
N LYS A 97 -0.40 -52.33 -6.76
CA LYS A 97 0.18 -53.60 -7.20
C LYS A 97 -0.89 -54.68 -7.30
N THR A 98 -0.67 -55.66 -8.16
CA THR A 98 -1.49 -56.88 -8.18
C THR A 98 -0.73 -58.01 -7.53
N VAL A 99 -1.31 -58.63 -6.50
CA VAL A 99 -0.72 -59.79 -5.79
C VAL A 99 -1.70 -60.96 -5.87
N ASN A 100 -1.23 -62.07 -6.45
CA ASN A 100 -2.07 -63.28 -6.67
C ASN A 100 -3.40 -62.96 -7.36
N GLU A 101 -3.38 -62.16 -8.41
CA GLU A 101 -4.54 -61.68 -9.20
C GLU A 101 -5.49 -60.68 -8.45
N TYR A 102 -5.22 -60.39 -7.21
CA TYR A 102 -5.99 -59.38 -6.44
C TYR A 102 -5.29 -58.03 -6.48
N PRO A 103 -6.00 -56.92 -6.85
CA PRO A 103 -5.47 -55.59 -6.83
C PRO A 103 -5.30 -55.10 -5.38
N VAL A 104 -4.11 -54.66 -5.01
CA VAL A 104 -3.81 -53.96 -3.77
C VAL A 104 -3.94 -52.48 -4.01
N THR A 105 -4.85 -51.83 -3.31
CA THR A 105 -5.15 -50.41 -3.43
C THR A 105 -4.36 -49.55 -2.43
N LEU A 106 -4.33 -48.25 -2.65
CA LEU A 106 -3.79 -47.30 -1.66
C LEU A 106 -4.51 -47.38 -0.33
N GLY A 107 -5.84 -47.64 -0.32
CA GLY A 107 -6.62 -47.81 0.90
C GLY A 107 -6.24 -49.04 1.74
N ASP A 108 -5.68 -50.09 1.09
CA ASP A 108 -5.23 -51.30 1.79
C ASP A 108 -3.93 -51.06 2.57
N ILE A 109 -3.07 -50.16 2.10
CA ILE A 109 -1.72 -49.91 2.67
C ILE A 109 -1.58 -48.52 3.32
N ALA A 110 -2.56 -47.64 3.15
CA ALA A 110 -2.51 -46.24 3.64
C ALA A 110 -3.88 -45.75 4.06
N THR A 111 -3.90 -44.70 4.87
CA THR A 111 -5.10 -43.90 5.12
C THR A 111 -5.04 -42.62 4.27
N VAL A 112 -6.00 -42.48 3.35
CA VAL A 112 -6.12 -41.29 2.52
C VAL A 112 -7.12 -40.34 3.16
N LYS A 113 -6.70 -39.12 3.45
CA LYS A 113 -7.57 -38.09 4.05
C LYS A 113 -7.23 -36.71 3.57
N ILE A 114 -8.20 -35.81 3.67
CA ILE A 114 -7.95 -34.35 3.48
C ILE A 114 -7.46 -33.79 4.83
N GLY A 115 -6.34 -33.10 4.79
CA GLY A 115 -5.74 -32.50 5.99
C GLY A 115 -5.12 -31.14 5.72
N GLY A 116 -4.63 -30.51 6.77
CA GLY A 116 -3.86 -29.27 6.67
C GLY A 116 -2.36 -29.56 6.50
N LYS A 117 -1.70 -28.79 5.67
CA LYS A 117 -0.26 -28.88 5.43
C LYS A 117 0.55 -28.71 6.72
N SER A 118 1.55 -29.55 6.89
CA SER A 118 2.51 -29.47 7.99
C SER A 118 3.94 -29.28 7.46
N PRO A 119 4.75 -28.39 8.07
CA PRO A 119 4.44 -27.46 9.15
C PRO A 119 3.52 -26.31 8.72
N LYS A 120 2.76 -25.75 9.66
CA LYS A 120 1.88 -24.60 9.40
C LYS A 120 2.72 -23.34 9.09
N LEU A 121 2.33 -22.60 8.08
CA LEU A 121 2.97 -21.34 7.67
C LEU A 121 2.41 -20.13 8.44
N GLY A 122 2.46 -20.19 9.76
CA GLY A 122 1.96 -19.12 10.62
C GLY A 122 0.49 -19.28 11.01
N THR A 123 0.08 -18.49 11.96
CA THR A 123 -1.30 -18.43 12.48
C THR A 123 -1.77 -16.99 12.47
N ALA A 124 -3.06 -16.77 12.29
CA ALA A 124 -3.68 -15.45 12.38
C ALA A 124 -4.96 -15.54 13.22
N SER A 125 -5.26 -14.48 13.94
CA SER A 125 -6.51 -14.35 14.70
C SER A 125 -7.04 -12.92 14.60
N GLU A 126 -8.35 -12.78 14.60
CA GLU A 126 -9.05 -11.50 14.72
C GLU A 126 -10.06 -11.60 15.86
N ARG A 127 -9.98 -10.67 16.82
CA ARG A 127 -10.90 -10.61 17.98
C ARG A 127 -11.04 -11.97 18.66
N THR A 128 -9.91 -12.61 18.96
CA THR A 128 -9.82 -13.94 19.60
C THR A 128 -10.32 -15.13 18.78
N LYS A 129 -10.78 -14.92 17.55
CA LYS A 129 -11.21 -16.01 16.67
C LYS A 129 -10.11 -16.34 15.65
N PRO A 130 -9.95 -17.62 15.28
CA PRO A 130 -9.03 -17.98 14.20
C PRO A 130 -9.42 -17.29 12.89
N ALA A 131 -8.42 -16.74 12.20
CA ALA A 131 -8.62 -15.97 10.98
C ALA A 131 -7.56 -16.32 9.92
N VAL A 132 -7.74 -15.76 8.73
CA VAL A 132 -6.74 -15.76 7.67
C VAL A 132 -6.41 -14.28 7.38
N LEU A 133 -5.15 -13.92 7.50
CA LEU A 133 -4.66 -12.57 7.23
C LEU A 133 -4.18 -12.48 5.78
N ILE A 134 -4.71 -11.51 5.05
CA ILE A 134 -4.30 -11.21 3.68
C ILE A 134 -3.59 -9.86 3.68
N THR A 135 -2.32 -9.86 3.31
CA THR A 135 -1.52 -8.64 3.17
C THR A 135 -1.35 -8.30 1.71
N VAL A 136 -1.77 -7.09 1.33
CA VAL A 136 -1.63 -6.56 -0.03
C VAL A 136 -0.49 -5.55 -0.04
N THR A 137 0.50 -5.77 -0.91
CA THR A 137 1.64 -4.87 -1.09
C THR A 137 1.49 -4.14 -2.41
N LYS A 138 1.64 -2.81 -2.39
CA LYS A 138 1.57 -1.98 -3.59
C LYS A 138 2.87 -1.99 -4.38
N GLN A 139 2.80 -1.66 -5.67
CA GLN A 139 3.97 -1.33 -6.49
C GLN A 139 4.54 0.05 -6.07
N PRO A 140 5.87 0.28 -6.20
CA PRO A 140 6.51 1.52 -5.77
C PRO A 140 5.85 2.79 -6.30
N ASP A 141 5.54 2.85 -7.57
CA ASP A 141 5.02 4.05 -8.26
C ASP A 141 3.50 4.23 -8.18
N THR A 142 2.81 3.38 -7.41
CA THR A 142 1.36 3.45 -7.27
C THR A 142 0.98 4.34 -6.09
N SER A 143 -0.02 5.22 -6.27
CA SER A 143 -0.61 5.97 -5.17
C SER A 143 -1.32 5.04 -4.19
N THR A 144 -0.94 5.13 -2.91
CA THR A 144 -1.53 4.32 -1.84
C THR A 144 -3.03 4.59 -1.68
N GLU A 145 -3.43 5.85 -1.75
CA GLU A 145 -4.82 6.29 -1.61
C GLU A 145 -5.71 5.72 -2.73
N LYS A 146 -5.35 5.97 -3.99
CA LYS A 146 -6.09 5.46 -5.16
C LYS A 146 -6.15 3.94 -5.21
N LEU A 147 -5.08 3.25 -4.79
CA LEU A 147 -5.09 1.80 -4.72
C LEU A 147 -6.00 1.30 -3.61
N THR A 148 -6.00 1.96 -2.45
CA THR A 148 -6.86 1.58 -1.33
C THR A 148 -8.34 1.71 -1.69
N GLU A 149 -8.75 2.79 -2.36
CA GLU A 149 -10.12 2.97 -2.87
C GLU A 149 -10.54 1.82 -3.81
N LYS A 150 -9.69 1.48 -4.79
CA LYS A 150 -9.95 0.36 -5.71
C LYS A 150 -10.06 -0.98 -4.98
N LEU A 151 -9.22 -1.21 -3.99
CA LEU A 151 -9.26 -2.44 -3.19
C LEU A 151 -10.53 -2.51 -2.34
N ASP A 152 -10.99 -1.38 -1.80
CA ASP A 152 -12.27 -1.31 -1.07
C ASP A 152 -13.46 -1.65 -1.95
N GLU A 153 -13.52 -1.14 -3.17
CA GLU A 153 -14.56 -1.51 -4.15
C GLU A 153 -14.55 -3.02 -4.43
N ILE A 154 -13.37 -3.60 -4.63
CA ILE A 154 -13.22 -5.04 -4.86
C ILE A 154 -13.65 -5.85 -3.64
N VAL A 155 -13.31 -5.40 -2.43
CA VAL A 155 -13.73 -6.08 -1.19
C VAL A 155 -15.25 -6.02 -1.04
N VAL A 156 -15.90 -4.90 -1.38
CA VAL A 156 -17.37 -4.79 -1.38
C VAL A 156 -17.99 -5.80 -2.36
N ASP A 157 -17.41 -5.94 -3.55
CA ASP A 157 -17.87 -6.92 -4.55
C ASP A 157 -17.63 -8.36 -4.10
N LEU A 158 -16.46 -8.66 -3.55
CA LEU A 158 -16.14 -9.96 -2.97
C LEU A 158 -17.12 -10.37 -1.86
N ARG A 159 -17.50 -9.43 -0.97
CA ARG A 159 -18.45 -9.71 0.12
C ARG A 159 -19.82 -10.20 -0.39
N LYS A 160 -20.23 -9.80 -1.59
CA LYS A 160 -21.51 -10.25 -2.21
C LYS A 160 -21.43 -11.70 -2.70
N ASN A 161 -20.24 -12.14 -3.09
CA ASN A 161 -20.01 -13.44 -3.73
C ASN A 161 -19.46 -14.51 -2.77
N LEU A 162 -19.17 -14.14 -1.53
CA LEU A 162 -18.67 -15.07 -0.51
C LEU A 162 -19.81 -15.72 0.27
N PRO A 163 -19.56 -16.91 0.84
CA PRO A 163 -20.50 -17.54 1.77
C PRO A 163 -20.84 -16.61 2.94
N THR A 164 -22.06 -16.68 3.44
CA THR A 164 -22.59 -15.76 4.47
C THR A 164 -21.88 -15.89 5.83
N ASP A 165 -21.20 -17.00 6.08
CA ASP A 165 -20.39 -17.26 7.26
C ASP A 165 -18.96 -16.71 7.18
N VAL A 166 -18.53 -16.22 6.00
CA VAL A 166 -17.23 -15.62 5.78
C VAL A 166 -17.32 -14.11 5.89
N ARG A 167 -16.59 -13.53 6.84
CA ARG A 167 -16.50 -12.09 7.04
C ARG A 167 -15.12 -11.58 6.64
N ILE A 168 -15.07 -10.52 5.83
CA ILE A 168 -13.86 -9.79 5.53
C ILE A 168 -13.83 -8.51 6.38
N SER A 169 -12.79 -8.35 7.20
CA SER A 169 -12.47 -7.12 7.92
C SER A 169 -11.30 -6.41 7.24
N THR A 170 -11.42 -5.11 7.04
CA THR A 170 -10.39 -4.26 6.41
C THR A 170 -9.74 -3.29 7.39
N ASP A 171 -10.17 -3.31 8.67
CA ASP A 171 -9.80 -2.29 9.67
C ASP A 171 -8.59 -2.70 10.53
N ILE A 172 -7.79 -3.68 10.11
CA ILE A 172 -6.64 -4.17 10.88
C ILE A 172 -5.45 -3.23 10.72
N PHE A 173 -5.05 -2.97 9.50
CA PHE A 173 -3.95 -2.06 9.16
C PHE A 173 -4.19 -1.43 7.79
N ARG A 174 -4.17 -0.10 7.74
CA ARG A 174 -4.29 0.67 6.50
C ARG A 174 -3.25 1.76 6.46
N GLN A 175 -2.36 1.67 5.49
CA GLN A 175 -1.35 2.70 5.25
C GLN A 175 -1.98 4.06 4.90
N SER A 176 -3.14 4.07 4.23
CA SER A 176 -3.87 5.30 3.91
C SER A 176 -4.25 6.09 5.17
N HIS A 177 -4.76 5.44 6.22
CA HIS A 177 -5.09 6.12 7.48
C HIS A 177 -3.88 6.80 8.12
N PHE A 178 -2.70 6.18 8.02
CA PHE A 178 -1.47 6.79 8.53
C PHE A 178 -1.09 8.05 7.73
N ILE A 179 -1.22 7.98 6.40
CA ILE A 179 -0.96 9.11 5.50
C ILE A 179 -1.96 10.24 5.78
N ASP A 180 -3.25 9.94 5.84
CA ASP A 180 -4.32 10.90 6.10
C ASP A 180 -4.13 11.61 7.44
N ASN A 181 -3.84 10.86 8.50
CA ASN A 181 -3.54 11.42 9.82
C ASN A 181 -2.31 12.34 9.79
N SER A 182 -1.26 11.93 9.08
CA SER A 182 -0.05 12.73 8.94
C SER A 182 -0.32 14.03 8.18
N ILE A 183 -1.06 13.97 7.08
CA ILE A 183 -1.47 15.15 6.31
C ILE A 183 -2.35 16.08 7.15
N ASN A 184 -3.33 15.54 7.86
CA ASN A 184 -4.22 16.31 8.71
C ASN A 184 -3.47 16.97 9.87
N ASN A 185 -2.53 16.28 10.50
CA ASN A 185 -1.70 16.85 11.56
C ASN A 185 -0.85 18.02 11.03
N VAL A 186 -0.21 17.88 9.88
CA VAL A 186 0.55 18.97 9.25
C VAL A 186 -0.38 20.14 8.89
N LYS A 187 -1.54 19.87 8.31
CA LYS A 187 -2.54 20.89 7.98
C LYS A 187 -2.99 21.67 9.22
N ASN A 188 -3.31 20.97 10.30
CA ASN A 188 -3.73 21.60 11.56
C ASN A 188 -2.59 22.44 12.16
N SER A 189 -1.36 21.90 12.20
CA SER A 189 -0.19 22.63 12.69
C SER A 189 0.10 23.90 11.86
N LEU A 190 -0.06 23.82 10.53
CA LEU A 190 0.07 24.98 9.65
C LEU A 190 -1.00 26.02 9.93
N PHE A 191 -2.23 25.59 10.17
CA PHE A 191 -3.33 26.50 10.47
C PHE A 191 -3.15 27.19 11.82
N GLU A 192 -2.81 26.43 12.86
CA GLU A 192 -2.48 26.95 14.19
C GLU A 192 -1.27 27.90 14.15
N GLY A 193 -0.19 27.48 13.49
CA GLY A 193 1.01 28.30 13.30
C GLY A 193 0.69 29.61 12.58
N SER A 194 -0.07 29.56 11.49
CA SER A 194 -0.52 30.75 10.77
C SER A 194 -1.34 31.69 11.65
N PHE A 195 -2.20 31.16 12.49
CA PHE A 195 -3.01 31.96 13.44
C PHE A 195 -2.12 32.72 14.42
N PHE A 196 -1.14 32.04 15.01
CA PHE A 196 -0.17 32.69 15.91
C PHE A 196 0.67 33.75 15.18
N VAL A 197 1.10 33.46 13.94
CA VAL A 197 1.83 34.42 13.12
C VAL A 197 1.00 35.67 12.87
N VAL A 198 -0.29 35.54 12.57
CA VAL A 198 -1.19 36.69 12.41
C VAL A 198 -1.23 37.57 13.65
N ILE A 199 -1.35 36.96 14.85
CA ILE A 199 -1.37 37.68 16.11
C ILE A 199 -0.04 38.44 16.33
N VAL A 200 1.08 37.75 16.14
CA VAL A 200 2.42 38.33 16.32
C VAL A 200 2.65 39.47 15.35
N LEU A 201 2.34 39.28 14.07
CA LEU A 201 2.43 40.32 13.04
C LEU A 201 1.58 41.55 13.37
N PHE A 202 0.36 41.33 13.83
CA PHE A 202 -0.53 42.43 14.21
C PHE A 202 0.02 43.23 15.42
N LEU A 203 0.59 42.53 16.39
CA LEU A 203 1.21 43.15 17.57
C LEU A 203 2.46 43.97 17.22
N PHE A 204 3.31 43.45 16.32
CA PHE A 204 4.54 44.11 15.92
C PHE A 204 4.33 45.27 14.96
N LEU A 205 3.52 45.07 13.92
CA LEU A 205 3.33 46.06 12.86
C LEU A 205 2.32 47.17 13.24
N MET A 206 1.42 46.91 14.19
CA MET A 206 0.37 47.82 14.63
C MET A 206 -0.41 48.48 13.48
N ASN A 207 -0.36 47.84 12.29
CA ASN A 207 -0.95 48.36 11.06
C ASN A 207 -1.58 47.26 10.23
N ILE A 208 -2.89 47.30 10.07
CA ILE A 208 -3.68 46.30 9.37
C ILE A 208 -3.24 46.11 7.90
N ARG A 209 -2.85 47.22 7.21
CA ARG A 209 -2.45 47.11 5.79
C ARG A 209 -1.19 46.27 5.60
N THR A 210 -0.17 46.50 6.40
CA THR A 210 1.11 45.77 6.31
C THR A 210 0.93 44.33 6.74
N THR A 211 0.13 44.07 7.77
CA THR A 211 -0.21 42.71 8.23
C THR A 211 -0.92 41.92 7.14
N VAL A 212 -1.90 42.51 6.43
CA VAL A 212 -2.61 41.82 5.34
C VAL A 212 -1.67 41.51 4.15
N ILE A 213 -0.75 42.41 3.80
CA ILE A 213 0.22 42.18 2.72
C ILE A 213 1.11 40.97 3.05
N SER A 214 1.69 40.94 4.25
CA SER A 214 2.51 39.79 4.71
C SER A 214 1.71 38.51 4.78
N LEU A 215 0.47 38.57 5.23
CA LEU A 215 -0.42 37.41 5.33
C LEU A 215 -0.78 36.80 3.96
N VAL A 216 -0.94 37.61 2.92
CA VAL A 216 -1.23 37.15 1.55
C VAL A 216 0.02 36.56 0.89
N ALA A 217 1.21 37.06 1.21
CA ALA A 217 2.46 36.54 0.65
C ALA A 217 2.71 35.08 1.01
N LEU A 218 2.31 34.63 2.21
CA LEU A 218 2.50 33.25 2.67
C LEU A 218 1.76 32.19 1.85
N PRO A 219 0.43 32.24 1.69
CA PRO A 219 -0.27 31.28 0.87
C PRO A 219 0.13 31.35 -0.60
N LEU A 220 0.53 32.52 -1.09
CA LEU A 220 1.01 32.69 -2.47
C LEU A 220 2.32 31.96 -2.69
N SER A 221 3.28 32.06 -1.78
CA SER A 221 4.56 31.34 -1.88
C SER A 221 4.40 29.83 -1.81
N LEU A 222 3.50 29.35 -0.94
CA LEU A 222 3.11 27.95 -0.86
C LEU A 222 2.52 27.44 -2.16
N LEU A 223 1.61 28.20 -2.74
CA LEU A 223 0.95 27.85 -3.99
C LEU A 223 1.97 27.77 -5.14
N VAL A 224 2.89 28.70 -5.22
CA VAL A 224 4.00 28.67 -6.20
C VAL A 224 4.88 27.43 -5.98
N SER A 225 5.23 27.10 -4.73
CA SER A 225 6.03 25.90 -4.41
C SER A 225 5.33 24.62 -4.83
N ILE A 226 4.02 24.48 -4.58
CA ILE A 226 3.21 23.35 -5.00
C ILE A 226 3.18 23.22 -6.53
N ILE A 227 3.00 24.35 -7.24
CA ILE A 227 2.99 24.37 -8.70
C ILE A 227 4.34 23.91 -9.25
N VAL A 228 5.45 24.42 -8.70
CA VAL A 228 6.81 24.02 -9.12
C VAL A 228 7.03 22.53 -8.89
N LEU A 229 6.68 22.00 -7.72
CA LEU A 229 6.77 20.56 -7.44
C LEU A 229 5.95 19.73 -8.43
N HIS A 230 4.75 20.19 -8.76
CA HIS A 230 3.89 19.53 -9.74
C HIS A 230 4.53 19.49 -11.15
N TYR A 231 5.09 20.60 -11.62
CA TYR A 231 5.80 20.65 -12.90
C TYR A 231 7.08 19.81 -12.93
N MET A 232 7.74 19.65 -11.81
CA MET A 232 8.91 18.76 -11.67
C MET A 232 8.53 17.27 -11.60
N GLY A 233 7.24 16.94 -11.59
CA GLY A 233 6.76 15.55 -11.49
C GLY A 233 6.92 14.94 -10.10
N LEU A 234 7.20 15.77 -9.09
CA LEU A 234 7.35 15.31 -7.71
C LEU A 234 5.98 15.18 -7.04
N THR A 235 5.78 14.09 -6.32
CA THR A 235 4.55 13.86 -5.56
C THR A 235 4.64 14.52 -4.18
N ILE A 236 3.52 15.11 -3.76
CA ILE A 236 3.38 15.62 -2.39
C ILE A 236 3.31 14.42 -1.44
N ASN A 237 4.28 14.32 -0.55
CA ASN A 237 4.36 13.31 0.49
C ASN A 237 4.61 13.96 1.86
N THR A 238 4.64 13.17 2.93
CA THR A 238 4.87 13.68 4.30
C THR A 238 6.20 14.42 4.47
N MET A 239 7.23 13.99 3.72
CA MET A 239 8.55 14.66 3.72
C MET A 239 8.48 16.04 3.06
N SER A 240 7.85 16.15 1.87
CA SER A 240 7.67 17.43 1.19
C SER A 240 6.79 18.39 1.98
N LEU A 241 5.74 17.89 2.64
CA LEU A 241 4.90 18.69 3.55
C LEU A 241 5.69 19.17 4.77
N GLY A 242 6.51 18.33 5.37
CA GLY A 242 7.40 18.71 6.47
C GLY A 242 8.41 19.78 6.05
N GLY A 243 9.04 19.61 4.89
CA GLY A 243 9.94 20.61 4.30
C GLY A 243 9.25 21.96 4.04
N MET A 244 8.03 21.94 3.49
CA MET A 244 7.22 23.15 3.30
C MET A 244 6.87 23.82 4.63
N ALA A 245 6.55 23.08 5.67
CA ALA A 245 6.26 23.62 6.99
C ALA A 245 7.45 24.37 7.58
N ILE A 246 8.67 23.82 7.44
CA ILE A 246 9.92 24.48 7.88
C ILE A 246 10.19 25.73 7.02
N ALA A 247 10.03 25.62 5.71
CA ALA A 247 10.25 26.73 4.80
C ALA A 247 9.28 27.91 5.06
N ILE A 248 8.02 27.63 5.44
CA ILE A 248 7.06 28.67 5.84
C ILE A 248 7.57 29.49 7.02
N GLY A 249 8.11 28.84 8.05
CA GLY A 249 8.69 29.55 9.20
C GLY A 249 9.77 30.53 8.78
N SER A 250 10.71 30.08 7.97
CA SER A 250 11.78 30.92 7.43
C SER A 250 11.27 32.07 6.53
N LEU A 251 10.30 31.78 5.65
CA LEU A 251 9.69 32.80 4.78
C LEU A 251 8.89 33.85 5.53
N VAL A 252 8.27 33.47 6.65
CA VAL A 252 7.56 34.42 7.53
C VAL A 252 8.52 35.42 8.12
N ASP A 253 9.66 34.97 8.67
CA ASP A 253 10.67 35.81 9.26
C ASP A 253 11.24 36.80 8.25
N ASP A 254 11.57 36.33 7.05
CA ASP A 254 12.09 37.18 5.96
C ASP A 254 11.05 38.22 5.53
N ALA A 255 9.76 37.83 5.40
CA ALA A 255 8.69 38.73 5.03
C ALA A 255 8.42 39.80 6.11
N ILE A 256 8.54 39.45 7.40
CA ILE A 256 8.37 40.39 8.52
C ILE A 256 9.45 41.46 8.46
N VAL A 257 10.72 41.06 8.31
CA VAL A 257 11.86 41.97 8.30
C VAL A 257 11.80 42.92 7.09
N ASP A 258 11.43 42.41 5.90
CA ASP A 258 11.31 43.24 4.70
C ASP A 258 10.18 44.29 4.84
N VAL A 259 9.00 43.87 5.30
CA VAL A 259 7.84 44.75 5.48
C VAL A 259 8.08 45.80 6.56
N GLU A 260 8.73 45.40 7.67
CA GLU A 260 9.11 46.32 8.74
C GLU A 260 10.07 47.40 8.27
N ASN A 261 11.14 47.00 7.54
CA ASN A 261 12.09 47.95 7.00
C ASN A 261 11.44 48.93 5.98
N VAL A 262 10.64 48.39 5.08
CA VAL A 262 9.88 49.21 4.11
C VAL A 262 8.97 50.23 4.82
N TYR A 263 8.24 49.79 5.84
CA TYR A 263 7.34 50.62 6.61
C TYR A 263 8.12 51.75 7.34
N LYS A 264 9.25 51.42 7.96
CA LYS A 264 10.14 52.35 8.64
C LYS A 264 10.66 53.39 7.65
N ARG A 265 11.17 52.99 6.48
CA ARG A 265 11.72 53.91 5.45
C ARG A 265 10.62 54.81 4.84
N ILE A 266 9.43 54.32 4.61
CA ILE A 266 8.30 55.14 4.17
C ILE A 266 7.94 56.18 5.24
N ARG A 267 7.94 55.80 6.51
CA ARG A 267 7.68 56.74 7.60
C ARG A 267 8.76 57.82 7.70
N GLU A 268 10.01 57.46 7.60
CA GLU A 268 11.16 58.39 7.59
C GLU A 268 11.05 59.36 6.40
N ASN A 269 10.75 58.86 5.19
CA ASN A 269 10.59 59.68 4.01
C ASN A 269 9.44 60.70 4.15
N ARG A 270 8.35 60.36 4.82
CA ARG A 270 7.22 61.27 5.08
C ARG A 270 7.54 62.37 6.08
N LEU A 271 8.54 62.19 6.93
CA LEU A 271 9.00 63.21 7.88
C LEU A 271 9.95 64.24 7.29
N LEU A 272 10.46 64.01 6.07
CA LEU A 272 11.32 64.90 5.33
C LEU A 272 10.53 66.09 4.74
N PRO A 273 11.15 67.27 4.53
CA PRO A 273 10.54 68.36 3.84
C PRO A 273 10.06 67.92 2.44
N PRO A 274 8.97 68.53 1.89
CA PRO A 274 8.38 68.10 0.61
C PRO A 274 9.36 68.08 -0.55
N GLU A 275 10.35 68.97 -0.57
CA GLU A 275 11.40 69.06 -1.60
C GLU A 275 12.41 67.91 -1.57
N GLN A 276 12.52 67.18 -0.43
CA GLN A 276 13.47 66.08 -0.23
C GLN A 276 12.78 64.74 -0.22
N GLN A 277 11.43 64.69 -0.30
CA GLN A 277 10.70 63.44 -0.32
C GLN A 277 10.91 62.71 -1.65
N ARG A 278 11.32 61.44 -1.54
CA ARG A 278 11.47 60.53 -2.68
C ARG A 278 10.14 59.85 -3.01
N SER A 279 10.00 59.36 -4.24
CA SER A 279 8.80 58.60 -4.59
C SER A 279 8.63 57.36 -3.74
N THR A 280 7.38 57.01 -3.40
CA THR A 280 7.09 55.84 -2.57
C THR A 280 7.65 54.57 -3.19
N LEU A 281 7.64 54.41 -4.51
CA LEU A 281 8.19 53.29 -5.22
C LEU A 281 9.70 53.14 -5.06
N GLU A 282 10.44 54.23 -5.17
CA GLU A 282 11.89 54.22 -4.96
C GLU A 282 12.27 53.85 -3.53
N VAL A 283 11.54 54.42 -2.56
CA VAL A 283 11.77 54.10 -1.14
C VAL A 283 11.48 52.61 -0.84
N VAL A 284 10.42 52.05 -1.38
CA VAL A 284 10.10 50.62 -1.24
C VAL A 284 11.18 49.76 -1.88
N TYR A 285 11.61 50.10 -3.09
CA TYR A 285 12.65 49.35 -3.81
C TYR A 285 13.98 49.33 -3.03
N ASP A 286 14.45 50.52 -2.60
CA ASP A 286 15.70 50.63 -1.86
C ASP A 286 15.63 49.92 -0.50
N ALA A 287 14.53 50.05 0.23
CA ALA A 287 14.31 49.40 1.51
C ALA A 287 14.31 47.85 1.40
N SER A 288 13.62 47.32 0.38
CA SER A 288 13.61 45.86 0.14
C SER A 288 14.99 45.36 -0.30
N ARG A 289 15.73 46.14 -1.11
CA ARG A 289 17.10 45.78 -1.52
C ARG A 289 18.08 45.74 -0.34
N GLU A 290 17.94 46.68 0.58
CA GLU A 290 18.78 46.78 1.79
C GLU A 290 18.72 45.52 2.65
N VAL A 291 17.55 44.91 2.81
CA VAL A 291 17.34 43.71 3.64
C VAL A 291 17.72 42.43 2.88
N ARG A 292 17.44 42.34 1.59
CA ARG A 292 17.67 41.10 0.82
C ARG A 292 19.13 40.70 0.71
N MET A 293 20.05 41.64 0.63
CA MET A 293 21.48 41.33 0.51
C MET A 293 22.02 40.55 1.71
N PRO A 294 21.85 40.99 2.97
CA PRO A 294 22.29 40.23 4.14
C PRO A 294 21.59 38.88 4.30
N VAL A 295 20.26 38.83 4.07
CA VAL A 295 19.47 37.60 4.19
C VAL A 295 19.91 36.54 3.18
N SER A 296 20.14 36.91 1.93
CA SER A 296 20.68 35.99 0.92
C SER A 296 22.02 35.40 1.32
N TYR A 297 22.91 36.20 1.91
CA TYR A 297 24.22 35.71 2.37
C TYR A 297 24.13 34.79 3.56
N THR A 298 23.25 35.04 4.51
CA THR A 298 23.14 34.23 5.74
C THR A 298 22.34 32.93 5.55
N HIS A 299 21.25 32.96 4.78
CA HIS A 299 20.35 31.81 4.65
C HIS A 299 20.62 30.91 3.45
N LEU A 300 21.19 31.44 2.36
CA LEU A 300 21.42 30.66 1.13
C LEU A 300 22.87 30.22 0.93
N THR A 301 23.86 31.02 1.37
CA THR A 301 25.26 30.70 1.07
C THR A 301 26.04 30.09 2.23
N LEU A 302 25.78 30.47 3.48
CA LEU A 302 26.46 29.91 4.64
C LEU A 302 26.22 28.40 4.85
N PRO A 303 25.02 27.86 4.70
CA PRO A 303 24.80 26.41 4.81
C PRO A 303 25.51 25.60 3.73
N THR A 304 25.73 26.16 2.54
CA THR A 304 26.42 25.46 1.44
C THR A 304 27.96 25.45 1.60
N ILE A 305 28.53 26.39 2.35
CA ILE A 305 29.99 26.44 2.61
C ILE A 305 30.40 25.44 3.71
N LEU A 306 29.49 25.04 4.60
CA LEU A 306 29.75 24.06 5.66
C LEU A 306 29.64 22.59 5.19
N LEU A 307 29.29 22.33 3.93
CA LEU A 307 29.14 21.00 3.34
C LEU A 307 30.26 20.62 2.35
N VAL A 308 31.40 21.33 2.37
CA VAL A 308 32.63 20.99 1.62
C VAL A 308 33.71 20.51 2.55
#